data_553879e140c8dcfa2b048fd3818f67aa
#
_entry.id   553879e140c8dcfa2b048fd3818f67aa
#
_cell.length_a   1.000
_cell.length_b   1.000
_cell.length_c   1.000
_cell.angle_alpha   90.00
_cell.angle_beta   90.00
_cell.angle_gamma   90.00
#
_symmetry.space_group_name_H-M   'P 1'
#
loop_
_entity.id
_entity.type
_entity.pdbx_description
1 polymer ?
#
loop_
_entity_poly.entity_id
_entity_poly.type
_entity_poly.pdbx_seq_one_letter_code
_entity_poly.pdbx_strand_id
1 'polypeptide(L)'
;MRKMLAFVGVLVAFAAISGGLYLAFPVQMSTNLGLARSYLLSLNAPAGTATTQQNPASPASAYTPAVDVDASAQTEDWPSYNRTVKSQRYSQLSQINTKNVGRLKVLCTYDLEKFAAFESGLIMVDNALIGTTQFDIFSLDPATCAENWRTHEDYPPNLLPSNRGPAYLDGMLFRGTQDGRVLAYDFKTGKRLWATTISDATLSESVPSAPIAFEGLVYVGNSGGDFKGGKGHMYALQAKTGKIVWEFYLAPKTDGDAPRGPLGASPLDASTWKNPPGMPISGSGTWTSYTLDTRAGLLYVPGGNPSPDFVQGGPEGSSGREGQNLYSDSVVVLDAKTGDYKNHFHLVPHDWHDWDVSNPPILIQTRGGRQLMAVAPKDGHLYGFDLADSSLVYRVPVTRVENVDAPFVPGKSVHFCPGPVGGGEWNSPAYVPETNLILVGEVDWCYSVTVQDDKTLRGVPRGAPWTGMAALNPFHAFGAADRSSDWAGWVYAVDADTGVWKWRLKSNYPIVSGITPTAGGVVFFGDMGGNFYALDAGNGEKLWSQNLGGALAGGVITYAVKGAQRVAVAAGFTMVAWPTKIRTAKVVILGLDGDTPNQ
;
A
#
# COMPACT_ATOMS: atom_id res chain seq x y z
N MET A 1 50.21 -19.09 -5.66
CA MET A 1 50.20 -17.86 -6.50
C MET A 1 49.37 -18.01 -7.78
N ARG A 2 49.64 -18.97 -8.71
CA ARG A 2 48.87 -19.10 -9.98
C ARG A 2 47.36 -19.30 -9.79
N LYS A 3 46.90 -20.11 -8.82
CA LYS A 3 45.47 -20.31 -8.54
C LYS A 3 44.79 -19.07 -7.95
N MET A 4 45.52 -18.27 -7.16
CA MET A 4 45.00 -17.02 -6.58
C MET A 4 44.89 -15.91 -7.63
N LEU A 5 45.84 -15.83 -8.55
CA LEU A 5 45.81 -14.90 -9.70
C LEU A 5 44.67 -15.24 -10.69
N ALA A 6 44.43 -16.55 -10.93
CA ALA A 6 43.29 -16.97 -11.75
C ALA A 6 41.95 -16.63 -11.09
N PHE A 7 41.81 -16.80 -9.77
CA PHE A 7 40.60 -16.46 -9.02
C PHE A 7 40.33 -14.93 -9.01
N VAL A 8 41.41 -14.12 -8.84
CA VAL A 8 41.32 -12.66 -8.93
C VAL A 8 40.94 -12.22 -10.35
N GLY A 9 41.53 -12.86 -11.39
CA GLY A 9 41.19 -12.57 -12.79
C GLY A 9 39.73 -12.88 -13.11
N VAL A 10 39.17 -13.97 -12.58
CA VAL A 10 37.75 -14.32 -12.74
C VAL A 10 36.85 -13.31 -12.03
N LEU A 11 37.21 -12.87 -10.82
CA LEU A 11 36.44 -11.85 -10.09
C LEU A 11 36.45 -10.49 -10.79
N VAL A 12 37.59 -10.07 -11.35
CA VAL A 12 37.69 -8.81 -12.10
C VAL A 12 36.91 -8.88 -13.41
N ALA A 13 36.98 -10.01 -14.14
CA ALA A 13 36.17 -10.21 -15.34
C ALA A 13 34.67 -10.22 -15.03
N PHE A 14 34.26 -10.88 -13.93
CA PHE A 14 32.88 -10.89 -13.49
C PHE A 14 32.38 -9.50 -13.09
N ALA A 15 33.19 -8.71 -12.38
CA ALA A 15 32.87 -7.33 -12.02
C ALA A 15 32.76 -6.42 -13.25
N ALA A 16 33.65 -6.57 -14.27
CA ALA A 16 33.58 -5.80 -15.50
C ALA A 16 32.33 -6.16 -16.35
N ILE A 17 32.03 -7.45 -16.47
CA ILE A 17 30.82 -7.91 -17.18
C ILE A 17 29.53 -7.44 -16.46
N SER A 18 29.50 -7.55 -15.12
CA SER A 18 28.36 -7.09 -14.31
C SER A 18 28.21 -5.58 -14.39
N GLY A 19 29.29 -4.81 -14.37
CA GLY A 19 29.27 -3.36 -14.55
C GLY A 19 28.77 -2.95 -15.95
N GLY A 20 29.23 -3.65 -17.00
CA GLY A 20 28.78 -3.41 -18.37
C GLY A 20 27.29 -3.73 -18.55
N LEU A 21 26.79 -4.83 -17.97
CA LEU A 21 25.38 -5.20 -17.96
C LEU A 21 24.54 -4.21 -17.13
N TYR A 22 25.05 -3.72 -16.01
CA TYR A 22 24.38 -2.70 -15.21
C TYR A 22 24.18 -1.39 -15.97
N LEU A 23 25.20 -0.95 -16.71
CA LEU A 23 25.13 0.26 -17.55
C LEU A 23 24.19 0.10 -18.74
N ALA A 24 24.12 -1.12 -19.32
CA ALA A 24 23.26 -1.40 -20.46
C ALA A 24 21.79 -1.68 -20.08
N PHE A 25 21.57 -2.32 -18.90
CA PHE A 25 20.26 -2.78 -18.43
C PHE A 25 20.08 -2.50 -16.94
N PRO A 26 20.07 -1.23 -16.49
CA PRO A 26 20.14 -0.90 -15.07
C PRO A 26 18.95 -1.42 -14.25
N VAL A 27 17.75 -1.34 -14.77
CA VAL A 27 16.53 -1.81 -14.08
C VAL A 27 16.55 -3.32 -13.91
N GLN A 28 16.84 -4.07 -14.99
CA GLN A 28 16.89 -5.53 -14.95
C GLN A 28 17.98 -6.05 -14.02
N MET A 29 19.17 -5.42 -14.03
CA MET A 29 20.28 -5.79 -13.15
C MET A 29 19.96 -5.45 -11.70
N SER A 30 19.38 -4.30 -11.43
CA SER A 30 18.93 -3.92 -10.06
C SER A 30 17.90 -4.89 -9.53
N THR A 31 16.93 -5.29 -10.34
CA THR A 31 15.92 -6.29 -9.98
C THR A 31 16.57 -7.65 -9.68
N ASN A 32 17.46 -8.14 -10.54
CA ASN A 32 18.11 -9.43 -10.36
C ASN A 32 19.02 -9.44 -9.12
N LEU A 33 19.78 -8.37 -8.87
CA LEU A 33 20.59 -8.22 -7.67
C LEU A 33 19.73 -8.14 -6.40
N GLY A 34 18.61 -7.42 -6.45
CA GLY A 34 17.63 -7.36 -5.36
C GLY A 34 17.03 -8.73 -5.06
N LEU A 35 16.66 -9.50 -6.09
CA LEU A 35 16.19 -10.88 -5.94
C LEU A 35 17.26 -11.78 -5.28
N ALA A 36 18.51 -11.71 -5.75
CA ALA A 36 19.61 -12.48 -5.18
C ALA A 36 19.85 -12.12 -3.70
N ARG A 37 19.80 -10.82 -3.36
CA ARG A 37 19.89 -10.35 -1.97
C ARG A 37 18.73 -10.88 -1.12
N SER A 38 17.49 -10.74 -1.57
CA SER A 38 16.32 -11.23 -0.85
C SER A 38 16.39 -12.74 -0.61
N TYR A 39 16.88 -13.51 -1.61
CA TYR A 39 17.13 -14.94 -1.45
C TYR A 39 18.16 -15.22 -0.35
N LEU A 40 19.32 -14.59 -0.37
CA LEU A 40 20.38 -14.80 0.62
C LEU A 40 19.92 -14.43 2.03
N LEU A 41 19.22 -13.31 2.19
CA LEU A 41 18.69 -12.88 3.49
C LEU A 41 17.59 -13.83 3.99
N SER A 42 16.76 -14.37 3.09
CA SER A 42 15.69 -15.29 3.43
C SER A 42 16.17 -16.67 3.92
N LEU A 43 17.43 -17.04 3.63
CA LEU A 43 18.00 -18.33 4.10
C LEU A 43 18.08 -18.42 5.63
N ASN A 44 18.27 -17.29 6.30
CA ASN A 44 18.37 -17.18 7.75
C ASN A 44 17.11 -16.59 8.40
N ALA A 45 16.01 -16.49 7.65
CA ALA A 45 14.76 -15.97 8.20
C ALA A 45 14.22 -16.88 9.32
N PRO A 46 13.85 -16.32 10.49
CA PRO A 46 13.36 -17.11 11.61
C PRO A 46 12.04 -17.83 11.25
N ALA A 47 11.70 -18.88 11.99
CA ALA A 47 10.37 -19.47 11.91
C ALA A 47 9.32 -18.45 12.36
N GLY A 48 8.16 -18.43 11.68
CA GLY A 48 7.08 -17.51 12.02
C GLY A 48 6.55 -17.77 13.42
N THR A 49 6.61 -16.75 14.28
CA THR A 49 5.98 -16.76 15.61
C THR A 49 5.10 -15.53 15.75
N ALA A 50 3.92 -15.72 16.33
CA ALA A 50 3.02 -14.62 16.62
C ALA A 50 2.40 -14.80 18.01
N THR A 51 2.42 -13.75 18.81
CA THR A 51 1.90 -13.72 20.19
C THR A 51 0.96 -12.56 20.40
N THR A 52 -0.19 -12.85 21.00
CA THR A 52 -1.18 -11.84 21.37
C THR A 52 -0.93 -11.33 22.78
N GLN A 53 -1.15 -10.04 22.97
CA GLN A 53 -1.09 -9.34 24.25
C GLN A 53 -2.40 -8.61 24.49
N GLN A 54 -2.95 -8.72 25.69
CA GLN A 54 -4.11 -7.94 26.14
C GLN A 54 -3.66 -6.67 26.82
N ASN A 55 -4.44 -5.60 26.70
CA ASN A 55 -4.20 -4.41 27.49
C ASN A 55 -4.75 -4.61 28.93
N PRO A 56 -3.91 -4.68 29.96
CA PRO A 56 -4.40 -4.91 31.32
C PRO A 56 -5.23 -3.74 31.86
N ALA A 57 -5.03 -2.53 31.35
CA ALA A 57 -5.79 -1.34 31.75
C ALA A 57 -7.10 -1.15 30.96
N SER A 58 -7.32 -1.93 29.90
CA SER A 58 -8.50 -1.80 29.05
C SER A 58 -8.87 -3.18 28.47
N PRO A 59 -9.74 -3.93 29.14
CA PRO A 59 -10.06 -5.30 28.75
C PRO A 59 -10.67 -5.37 27.34
N ALA A 60 -10.66 -6.56 26.76
CA ALA A 60 -11.22 -6.85 25.44
C ALA A 60 -12.66 -6.34 25.32
N SER A 61 -13.02 -5.87 24.14
CA SER A 61 -14.36 -5.37 23.84
C SER A 61 -15.36 -6.51 23.76
N ALA A 62 -16.49 -6.36 24.43
CA ALA A 62 -17.59 -7.31 24.27
C ALA A 62 -18.25 -7.17 22.90
N TYR A 63 -18.69 -8.30 22.34
CA TYR A 63 -19.51 -8.29 21.14
C TYR A 63 -20.90 -7.73 21.42
N THR A 64 -21.32 -6.76 20.62
CA THR A 64 -22.66 -6.14 20.69
C THR A 64 -23.20 -6.01 19.26
N PRO A 65 -24.48 -5.71 19.04
CA PRO A 65 -24.99 -5.44 17.70
C PRO A 65 -24.15 -4.38 16.98
N ALA A 66 -23.86 -4.62 15.71
CA ALA A 66 -23.07 -3.73 14.86
C ALA A 66 -23.71 -2.34 14.75
N VAL A 67 -22.90 -1.28 14.86
CA VAL A 67 -23.38 0.11 14.83
C VAL A 67 -23.24 0.75 13.45
N ASP A 68 -22.24 0.33 12.66
CA ASP A 68 -22.03 0.81 11.30
C ASP A 68 -21.59 -0.35 10.40
N VAL A 69 -22.46 -0.73 9.48
CA VAL A 69 -22.19 -1.76 8.48
C VAL A 69 -22.45 -1.17 7.10
N ASP A 70 -21.39 -1.06 6.31
CA ASP A 70 -21.53 -0.63 4.93
C ASP A 70 -22.11 -1.76 4.06
N ALA A 71 -23.40 -1.63 3.74
CA ALA A 71 -24.16 -2.56 2.91
C ALA A 71 -24.20 -2.16 1.43
N SER A 72 -23.32 -1.28 0.97
CA SER A 72 -23.28 -0.85 -0.44
C SER A 72 -22.82 -1.94 -1.42
N ALA A 73 -22.16 -3.01 -0.90
CA ALA A 73 -21.83 -4.21 -1.66
C ALA A 73 -22.74 -5.38 -1.29
N GLN A 74 -22.99 -6.29 -2.25
CA GLN A 74 -23.65 -7.57 -1.96
C GLN A 74 -22.87 -8.31 -0.86
N THR A 75 -23.59 -9.03 0.02
CA THR A 75 -22.95 -9.71 1.16
C THR A 75 -21.91 -10.73 0.68
N GLU A 76 -22.17 -11.42 -0.42
CA GLU A 76 -21.33 -12.45 -1.02
C GLU A 76 -20.11 -11.90 -1.74
N ASP A 77 -20.10 -10.61 -2.08
CA ASP A 77 -19.10 -10.00 -2.95
C ASP A 77 -18.03 -9.21 -2.19
N TRP A 78 -16.92 -8.98 -2.90
CA TRP A 78 -15.84 -8.08 -2.53
C TRP A 78 -15.46 -7.19 -3.74
N PRO A 79 -16.33 -6.25 -4.16
CA PRO A 79 -16.24 -5.62 -5.47
C PRO A 79 -15.23 -4.48 -5.59
N SER A 80 -14.57 -4.07 -4.51
CA SER A 80 -13.59 -2.99 -4.49
C SER A 80 -12.38 -3.36 -3.63
N TYR A 81 -11.29 -2.63 -3.75
CA TYR A 81 -10.02 -2.86 -3.03
C TYR A 81 -10.22 -3.14 -1.53
N ASN A 82 -11.03 -2.35 -0.85
CA ASN A 82 -11.36 -2.49 0.57
C ASN A 82 -12.79 -2.98 0.82
N ARG A 83 -13.33 -3.81 -0.07
CA ARG A 83 -14.69 -4.32 -0.15
C ARG A 83 -15.69 -3.27 -0.63
N THR A 84 -15.77 -2.13 0.04
CA THR A 84 -16.63 -0.99 -0.34
C THR A 84 -15.78 0.25 -0.52
N VAL A 85 -16.33 1.27 -1.17
CA VAL A 85 -15.63 2.54 -1.39
C VAL A 85 -15.44 3.38 -0.12
N LYS A 86 -16.08 3.02 1.00
CA LYS A 86 -15.83 3.59 2.35
C LYS A 86 -14.60 3.00 3.05
N SER A 87 -14.01 1.96 2.49
CA SER A 87 -12.76 1.34 2.95
C SER A 87 -12.80 0.65 4.32
N GLN A 88 -13.96 0.26 4.83
CA GLN A 88 -14.09 -0.39 6.16
C GLN A 88 -13.51 -1.81 6.23
N ARG A 89 -13.32 -2.50 5.11
CA ARG A 89 -12.81 -3.88 4.97
C ARG A 89 -13.60 -4.94 5.77
N TYR A 90 -14.78 -4.67 6.21
CA TYR A 90 -15.62 -5.58 6.97
C TYR A 90 -16.54 -6.40 6.08
N SER A 91 -16.65 -7.72 6.33
CA SER A 91 -17.57 -8.63 5.66
C SER A 91 -18.70 -9.06 6.57
N GLN A 92 -19.94 -9.01 6.06
CA GLN A 92 -21.13 -9.51 6.77
C GLN A 92 -21.25 -11.05 6.77
N LEU A 93 -20.35 -11.78 6.10
CA LEU A 93 -20.33 -13.23 6.09
C LEU A 93 -19.97 -13.79 7.47
N SER A 94 -20.67 -14.83 7.91
CA SER A 94 -20.52 -15.44 9.24
C SER A 94 -20.49 -16.97 9.23
N GLN A 95 -20.50 -17.61 8.05
CA GLN A 95 -20.43 -19.07 7.95
C GLN A 95 -19.10 -19.60 8.53
N ILE A 96 -17.97 -18.93 8.21
CA ILE A 96 -16.70 -19.15 8.90
C ILE A 96 -16.71 -18.26 10.15
N ASN A 97 -16.60 -18.87 11.31
CA ASN A 97 -16.72 -18.18 12.60
C ASN A 97 -15.74 -18.76 13.65
N THR A 98 -15.71 -18.16 14.82
CA THR A 98 -14.78 -18.52 15.91
C THR A 98 -14.87 -20.00 16.34
N LYS A 99 -16.01 -20.68 16.14
CA LYS A 99 -16.23 -22.09 16.54
C LYS A 99 -15.74 -23.09 15.50
N ASN A 100 -15.66 -22.71 14.21
CA ASN A 100 -15.38 -23.65 13.12
C ASN A 100 -14.14 -23.32 12.30
N VAL A 101 -13.56 -22.13 12.45
CA VAL A 101 -12.39 -21.68 11.67
C VAL A 101 -11.17 -22.60 11.83
N GLY A 102 -11.07 -23.36 12.92
CA GLY A 102 -10.06 -24.40 13.10
C GLY A 102 -10.08 -25.51 12.03
N ARG A 103 -11.17 -25.63 11.26
CA ARG A 103 -11.33 -26.57 10.13
C ARG A 103 -10.99 -25.94 8.78
N LEU A 104 -10.47 -24.71 8.76
CA LEU A 104 -10.11 -24.02 7.52
C LEU A 104 -8.96 -24.75 6.83
N LYS A 105 -9.04 -24.94 5.52
CA LYS A 105 -8.00 -25.55 4.71
C LYS A 105 -7.91 -24.90 3.34
N VAL A 106 -6.78 -25.07 2.69
CA VAL A 106 -6.58 -24.68 1.28
C VAL A 106 -7.42 -25.61 0.41
N LEU A 107 -8.28 -25.03 -0.42
CA LEU A 107 -9.12 -25.73 -1.37
C LEU A 107 -8.47 -25.84 -2.74
N CYS A 108 -7.90 -24.74 -3.22
CA CYS A 108 -7.15 -24.67 -4.46
C CYS A 108 -6.13 -23.53 -4.45
N THR A 109 -5.19 -23.60 -5.39
CA THR A 109 -4.16 -22.57 -5.60
C THR A 109 -4.02 -22.33 -7.09
N TYR A 110 -4.03 -21.06 -7.49
CA TYR A 110 -3.66 -20.63 -8.82
C TYR A 110 -2.25 -20.03 -8.77
N ASP A 111 -1.28 -20.68 -9.40
CA ASP A 111 0.10 -20.22 -9.51
C ASP A 111 0.28 -19.50 -10.85
N LEU A 112 0.71 -18.22 -10.78
CA LEU A 112 0.98 -17.44 -11.98
C LEU A 112 2.27 -17.87 -12.69
N GLU A 113 3.07 -18.76 -12.06
CA GLU A 113 4.35 -19.24 -12.56
C GLU A 113 5.36 -18.12 -12.88
N LYS A 114 5.18 -16.95 -12.27
CA LYS A 114 5.99 -15.76 -12.46
C LYS A 114 6.49 -15.19 -11.12
N PHE A 115 7.72 -14.68 -11.13
CA PHE A 115 8.22 -13.82 -10.06
C PHE A 115 7.78 -12.39 -10.37
N ALA A 116 6.72 -11.96 -9.73
CA ALA A 116 6.19 -10.61 -9.84
C ALA A 116 5.90 -10.06 -8.44
N ALA A 117 6.06 -8.76 -8.24
CA ALA A 117 5.54 -8.11 -7.06
C ALA A 117 4.01 -8.32 -7.01
N PHE A 118 3.55 -9.06 -6.01
CA PHE A 118 2.15 -9.46 -5.92
C PHE A 118 1.50 -8.86 -4.68
N GLU A 119 1.17 -7.58 -4.81
CA GLU A 119 0.57 -6.74 -3.78
C GLU A 119 -0.88 -6.38 -4.12
N SER A 120 -1.48 -7.14 -5.05
CA SER A 120 -2.82 -6.91 -5.56
C SER A 120 -3.89 -7.05 -4.48
N GLY A 121 -4.73 -6.04 -4.35
CA GLY A 121 -6.03 -6.15 -3.71
C GLY A 121 -6.98 -6.91 -4.62
N LEU A 122 -7.19 -8.19 -4.33
CA LEU A 122 -8.13 -9.02 -5.06
C LEU A 122 -9.55 -8.45 -4.94
N ILE A 123 -10.35 -8.59 -6.01
CA ILE A 123 -11.79 -8.31 -5.97
C ILE A 123 -12.58 -9.55 -6.40
N MET A 124 -13.77 -9.70 -5.83
CA MET A 124 -14.73 -10.74 -6.18
C MET A 124 -16.05 -10.09 -6.54
N VAL A 125 -16.51 -10.29 -7.76
CA VAL A 125 -17.75 -9.72 -8.30
C VAL A 125 -18.30 -10.62 -9.39
N ASP A 126 -19.62 -10.75 -9.47
CA ASP A 126 -20.32 -11.54 -10.50
C ASP A 126 -19.72 -12.95 -10.72
N ASN A 127 -19.41 -13.67 -9.62
CA ASN A 127 -18.78 -14.99 -9.62
C ASN A 127 -17.42 -15.07 -10.33
N ALA A 128 -16.64 -14.00 -10.34
CA ALA A 128 -15.27 -14.00 -10.84
C ALA A 128 -14.33 -13.35 -9.82
N LEU A 129 -13.20 -14.00 -9.54
CA LEU A 129 -12.12 -13.49 -8.72
C LEU A 129 -11.08 -12.83 -9.64
N ILE A 130 -10.85 -11.53 -9.46
CA ILE A 130 -9.96 -10.73 -10.30
C ILE A 130 -8.73 -10.32 -9.52
N GLY A 131 -7.56 -10.45 -10.13
CA GLY A 131 -6.29 -9.97 -9.60
C GLY A 131 -5.42 -9.34 -10.67
N THR A 132 -4.37 -8.66 -10.23
CA THR A 132 -3.40 -8.00 -11.10
C THR A 132 -1.98 -8.27 -10.65
N THR A 133 -1.04 -8.31 -11.57
CA THR A 133 0.39 -8.14 -11.32
C THR A 133 0.86 -6.84 -11.97
N GLN A 134 2.16 -6.59 -11.95
CA GLN A 134 2.72 -5.48 -12.72
C GLN A 134 2.21 -5.48 -14.17
N PHE A 135 2.25 -6.63 -14.86
CA PHE A 135 1.94 -6.72 -16.30
C PHE A 135 0.60 -7.39 -16.61
N ASP A 136 0.08 -8.22 -15.72
CA ASP A 136 -1.09 -9.04 -16.02
C ASP A 136 -2.33 -8.52 -15.27
N ILE A 137 -3.49 -8.71 -15.88
CA ILE A 137 -4.79 -8.77 -15.20
C ILE A 137 -5.43 -10.13 -15.55
N PHE A 138 -6.03 -10.79 -14.58
CA PHE A 138 -6.58 -12.13 -14.75
C PHE A 138 -7.89 -12.31 -13.99
N SER A 139 -8.70 -13.25 -14.49
CA SER A 139 -9.96 -13.68 -13.89
C SER A 139 -9.92 -15.16 -13.59
N LEU A 140 -10.35 -15.56 -12.40
CA LEU A 140 -10.42 -16.93 -11.96
C LEU A 140 -11.85 -17.32 -11.57
N ASP A 141 -12.17 -18.59 -11.74
CA ASP A 141 -13.32 -19.19 -11.08
C ASP A 141 -13.07 -19.18 -9.55
N PRO A 142 -13.95 -18.56 -8.75
CA PRO A 142 -13.73 -18.36 -7.31
C PRO A 142 -13.91 -19.63 -6.47
N ALA A 143 -14.40 -20.73 -7.07
CA ALA A 143 -14.57 -22.03 -6.39
C ALA A 143 -13.42 -22.99 -6.67
N THR A 144 -12.87 -22.96 -7.90
CA THR A 144 -11.93 -23.98 -8.39
C THR A 144 -10.54 -23.48 -8.69
N CYS A 145 -10.29 -22.17 -8.65
CA CYS A 145 -9.07 -21.51 -9.09
C CYS A 145 -8.78 -21.65 -10.60
N ALA A 146 -9.69 -22.16 -11.41
CA ALA A 146 -9.50 -22.25 -12.86
C ALA A 146 -9.39 -20.84 -13.47
N GLU A 147 -8.44 -20.65 -14.37
CA GLU A 147 -8.30 -19.40 -15.09
C GLU A 147 -9.44 -19.25 -16.12
N ASN A 148 -10.23 -18.18 -16.01
CA ASN A 148 -11.22 -17.82 -17.02
C ASN A 148 -10.55 -17.13 -18.21
N TRP A 149 -9.69 -16.16 -17.91
CA TRP A 149 -8.88 -15.43 -18.89
C TRP A 149 -7.73 -14.70 -18.19
N ARG A 150 -6.67 -14.39 -18.95
CA ARG A 150 -5.54 -13.55 -18.55
C ARG A 150 -5.17 -12.62 -19.70
N THR A 151 -4.94 -11.35 -19.40
CA THR A 151 -4.44 -10.36 -20.35
C THR A 151 -3.11 -9.81 -19.87
N HIS A 152 -2.13 -9.84 -20.76
CA HIS A 152 -0.78 -9.32 -20.53
C HIS A 152 -0.62 -7.98 -21.24
N GLU A 153 -0.01 -7.01 -20.55
CA GLU A 153 0.38 -5.71 -21.09
C GLU A 153 1.90 -5.63 -21.14
N ASP A 154 2.44 -5.31 -22.29
CA ASP A 154 3.89 -5.20 -22.50
C ASP A 154 4.32 -3.73 -22.44
N TYR A 155 5.22 -3.41 -21.52
CA TYR A 155 5.83 -2.08 -21.34
C TYR A 155 7.13 -2.19 -20.53
N PRO A 156 8.04 -1.17 -20.60
CA PRO A 156 9.27 -1.19 -19.83
C PRO A 156 9.02 -1.30 -18.33
N PRO A 157 9.76 -2.17 -17.61
CA PRO A 157 9.62 -2.29 -16.16
C PRO A 157 10.09 -1.03 -15.45
N ASN A 158 9.44 -0.70 -14.32
CA ASN A 158 9.86 0.37 -13.41
C ASN A 158 10.70 -0.20 -12.26
N LEU A 159 11.40 0.68 -11.52
CA LEU A 159 12.17 0.33 -10.32
C LEU A 159 11.30 -0.22 -9.18
N LEU A 160 10.07 0.28 -9.05
CA LEU A 160 9.09 -0.15 -8.05
C LEU A 160 7.91 -0.84 -8.74
N PRO A 161 8.02 -2.14 -9.09
CA PRO A 161 7.11 -2.83 -9.98
C PRO A 161 5.83 -3.32 -9.26
N SER A 162 5.12 -2.43 -8.58
CA SER A 162 3.88 -2.77 -7.87
C SER A 162 2.62 -2.46 -8.68
N ASN A 163 1.57 -3.22 -8.45
CA ASN A 163 0.19 -2.92 -8.85
C ASN A 163 -0.74 -3.33 -7.71
N ARG A 164 -1.50 -2.36 -7.20
CA ARG A 164 -2.32 -2.55 -5.99
C ARG A 164 -3.65 -3.22 -6.23
N GLY A 165 -4.10 -3.35 -7.48
CA GLY A 165 -5.31 -4.08 -7.80
C GLY A 165 -6.21 -3.40 -8.82
N PRO A 166 -7.29 -4.09 -9.25
CA PRO A 166 -8.29 -3.56 -10.16
C PRO A 166 -9.44 -2.86 -9.44
N ALA A 167 -10.22 -2.09 -10.21
CA ALA A 167 -11.58 -1.67 -9.87
C ALA A 167 -12.58 -2.27 -10.85
N TYR A 168 -13.85 -2.38 -10.44
CA TYR A 168 -14.96 -2.86 -11.26
C TYR A 168 -16.10 -1.85 -11.29
N LEU A 169 -16.71 -1.66 -12.46
CA LEU A 169 -17.95 -0.91 -12.62
C LEU A 169 -18.66 -1.34 -13.91
N ASP A 170 -19.93 -1.70 -13.83
CA ASP A 170 -20.83 -1.93 -14.97
C ASP A 170 -20.24 -2.84 -16.07
N GLY A 171 -19.64 -3.96 -15.69
CA GLY A 171 -19.04 -4.92 -16.62
C GLY A 171 -17.67 -4.52 -17.18
N MET A 172 -17.03 -3.54 -16.60
CA MET A 172 -15.68 -3.08 -16.96
C MET A 172 -14.73 -3.20 -15.77
N LEU A 173 -13.47 -3.53 -16.04
CA LEU A 173 -12.37 -3.54 -15.07
C LEU A 173 -11.40 -2.42 -15.41
N PHE A 174 -10.83 -1.81 -14.37
CA PHE A 174 -9.87 -0.71 -14.53
C PHE A 174 -8.62 -1.00 -13.71
N ARG A 175 -7.45 -0.67 -14.26
CA ARG A 175 -6.16 -0.73 -13.54
C ARG A 175 -5.20 0.34 -14.03
N GLY A 176 -4.23 0.68 -13.19
CA GLY A 176 -3.08 1.47 -13.61
C GLY A 176 -1.93 0.61 -14.17
N THR A 177 -0.93 1.26 -14.76
CA THR A 177 0.29 0.63 -15.26
C THR A 177 1.53 1.44 -14.85
N GLN A 178 2.69 0.79 -14.88
CA GLN A 178 3.95 1.43 -14.51
C GLN A 178 4.48 2.42 -15.57
N ASP A 179 3.95 2.39 -16.78
CA ASP A 179 4.25 3.36 -17.83
C ASP A 179 3.26 4.55 -17.87
N GLY A 180 2.48 4.73 -16.79
CA GLY A 180 1.67 5.93 -16.58
C GLY A 180 0.29 5.92 -17.21
N ARG A 181 -0.23 4.76 -17.61
CA ARG A 181 -1.57 4.64 -18.21
C ARG A 181 -2.61 4.10 -17.22
N VAL A 182 -3.86 4.46 -17.46
CA VAL A 182 -5.05 3.77 -16.95
C VAL A 182 -5.67 2.99 -18.07
N LEU A 183 -5.96 1.72 -17.83
CA LEU A 183 -6.52 0.79 -18.81
C LEU A 183 -7.89 0.30 -18.35
N ALA A 184 -8.81 0.17 -19.30
CA ALA A 184 -10.08 -0.50 -19.08
C ALA A 184 -10.18 -1.79 -19.88
N TYR A 185 -10.83 -2.79 -19.30
CA TYR A 185 -11.05 -4.10 -19.89
C TYR A 185 -12.51 -4.51 -19.78
N ASP A 186 -12.97 -5.26 -20.78
CA ASP A 186 -14.24 -5.98 -20.70
C ASP A 186 -14.13 -7.08 -19.62
N PHE A 187 -15.03 -7.07 -18.66
CA PHE A 187 -15.00 -7.98 -17.51
C PHE A 187 -15.09 -9.45 -17.90
N LYS A 188 -15.88 -9.80 -18.92
CA LYS A 188 -16.11 -11.19 -19.29
C LYS A 188 -14.97 -11.79 -20.11
N THR A 189 -14.30 -10.98 -20.91
CA THR A 189 -13.33 -11.46 -21.90
C THR A 189 -11.90 -11.04 -21.62
N GLY A 190 -11.66 -10.09 -20.71
CA GLY A 190 -10.35 -9.49 -20.47
C GLY A 190 -9.83 -8.63 -21.63
N LYS A 191 -10.65 -8.37 -22.67
CA LYS A 191 -10.25 -7.55 -23.82
C LYS A 191 -10.13 -6.09 -23.40
N ARG A 192 -9.00 -5.45 -23.75
CA ARG A 192 -8.80 -4.02 -23.50
C ARG A 192 -9.79 -3.17 -24.31
N LEU A 193 -10.49 -2.27 -23.63
CA LEU A 193 -11.48 -1.35 -24.20
C LEU A 193 -10.86 0.01 -24.57
N TRP A 194 -10.08 0.57 -23.65
CA TRP A 194 -9.39 1.84 -23.85
C TRP A 194 -8.12 1.93 -22.97
N ALA A 195 -7.27 2.91 -23.30
CA ALA A 195 -6.07 3.29 -22.54
C ALA A 195 -5.95 4.81 -22.51
N THR A 196 -5.68 5.38 -21.33
CA THR A 196 -5.49 6.84 -21.15
C THR A 196 -4.21 7.08 -20.35
N THR A 197 -3.30 7.89 -20.90
CA THR A 197 -2.08 8.31 -20.20
C THR A 197 -2.40 9.45 -19.25
N ILE A 198 -2.05 9.27 -17.96
CA ILE A 198 -2.26 10.25 -16.89
C ILE A 198 -0.96 10.67 -16.19
N SER A 199 0.18 10.11 -16.56
CA SER A 199 1.47 10.37 -15.94
C SER A 199 2.57 10.62 -16.97
N ASP A 200 3.67 11.22 -16.54
CA ASP A 200 4.86 11.43 -17.35
C ASP A 200 5.94 10.39 -17.01
N ALA A 201 6.06 9.37 -17.84
CA ALA A 201 7.07 8.33 -17.66
C ALA A 201 8.52 8.86 -17.73
N THR A 202 8.76 10.03 -18.35
CA THR A 202 10.09 10.67 -18.36
C THR A 202 10.48 11.25 -17.01
N LEU A 203 9.49 11.49 -16.13
CA LEU A 203 9.67 11.87 -14.73
C LEU A 203 9.59 10.65 -13.80
N SER A 204 9.59 9.44 -14.33
CA SER A 204 9.40 8.19 -13.60
C SER A 204 8.08 8.10 -12.84
N GLU A 205 7.09 8.90 -13.24
CA GLU A 205 5.73 8.78 -12.74
C GLU A 205 5.09 7.49 -13.25
N SER A 206 4.28 6.86 -12.42
CA SER A 206 3.58 5.62 -12.74
C SER A 206 2.20 5.56 -12.08
N VAL A 207 1.40 4.54 -12.39
CA VAL A 207 0.06 4.37 -11.81
C VAL A 207 -0.03 3.00 -11.14
N PRO A 208 0.57 2.81 -9.95
CA PRO A 208 0.49 1.56 -9.19
C PRO A 208 -0.80 1.44 -8.38
N SER A 209 -1.49 2.55 -8.13
CA SER A 209 -2.66 2.64 -7.26
C SER A 209 -3.81 1.74 -7.74
N ALA A 210 -4.55 1.16 -6.79
CA ALA A 210 -5.82 0.52 -7.09
C ALA A 210 -6.89 1.61 -7.28
N PRO A 211 -7.48 1.75 -8.48
CA PRO A 211 -8.55 2.71 -8.69
C PRO A 211 -9.78 2.39 -7.83
N ILE A 212 -10.65 3.36 -7.62
CA ILE A 212 -12.04 3.10 -7.24
C ILE A 212 -12.97 3.60 -8.36
N ALA A 213 -14.10 2.94 -8.55
CA ALA A 213 -15.05 3.29 -9.61
C ALA A 213 -16.46 3.42 -9.04
N PHE A 214 -17.14 4.52 -9.37
CA PHE A 214 -18.45 4.82 -8.85
C PHE A 214 -19.21 5.78 -9.78
N GLU A 215 -20.51 5.53 -10.02
CA GLU A 215 -21.41 6.37 -10.83
C GLU A 215 -20.82 6.84 -12.16
N GLY A 216 -20.19 5.92 -12.91
CA GLY A 216 -19.65 6.20 -14.24
C GLY A 216 -18.29 6.91 -14.26
N LEU A 217 -17.68 7.13 -13.10
CA LEU A 217 -16.35 7.70 -12.94
C LEU A 217 -15.35 6.67 -12.39
N VAL A 218 -14.10 6.80 -12.80
CA VAL A 218 -12.94 6.07 -12.26
C VAL A 218 -12.00 7.08 -11.64
N TYR A 219 -11.73 6.91 -10.35
CA TYR A 219 -10.83 7.77 -9.58
C TYR A 219 -9.49 7.08 -9.43
N VAL A 220 -8.43 7.74 -9.85
CA VAL A 220 -7.08 7.19 -9.87
C VAL A 220 -6.05 8.31 -9.88
N GLY A 221 -4.92 8.12 -9.23
CA GLY A 221 -3.81 9.08 -9.26
C GLY A 221 -2.49 8.40 -9.62
N ASN A 222 -1.42 9.19 -9.68
CA ASN A 222 -0.08 8.74 -10.01
C ASN A 222 0.86 8.76 -8.81
N SER A 223 1.89 7.92 -8.88
CA SER A 223 3.07 7.95 -8.02
C SER A 223 4.26 8.56 -8.76
N GLY A 224 5.44 8.54 -8.15
CA GLY A 224 6.69 9.06 -8.70
C GLY A 224 7.20 10.27 -7.92
N GLY A 225 6.65 10.47 -6.72
CA GLY A 225 7.08 11.53 -5.80
C GLY A 225 8.57 11.49 -5.48
N ASP A 226 9.18 10.31 -5.35
CA ASP A 226 10.61 10.10 -5.01
C ASP A 226 11.57 10.41 -6.16
N PHE A 227 11.05 10.96 -7.27
CA PHE A 227 11.85 11.30 -8.45
C PHE A 227 11.84 12.81 -8.70
N LYS A 228 13.00 13.36 -9.06
CA LYS A 228 13.15 14.81 -9.23
C LYS A 228 12.24 15.37 -10.31
N GLY A 229 11.29 16.23 -9.92
CA GLY A 229 10.33 16.88 -10.79
C GLY A 229 9.02 16.09 -10.96
N GLY A 230 8.92 14.88 -10.41
CA GLY A 230 7.67 14.14 -10.34
C GLY A 230 6.71 14.78 -9.33
N LYS A 231 5.41 14.77 -9.63
CA LYS A 231 4.35 15.32 -8.77
C LYS A 231 3.16 14.37 -8.70
N GLY A 232 2.55 14.30 -7.54
CA GLY A 232 1.29 13.61 -7.34
C GLY A 232 0.12 14.36 -7.93
N HIS A 233 -0.73 13.64 -8.66
CA HIS A 233 -1.98 14.14 -9.21
C HIS A 233 -3.10 13.15 -8.94
N MET A 234 -4.30 13.64 -8.79
CA MET A 234 -5.52 12.85 -8.72
C MET A 234 -6.40 13.18 -9.91
N TYR A 235 -7.07 12.15 -10.45
CA TYR A 235 -7.91 12.25 -11.64
C TYR A 235 -9.26 11.57 -11.43
N ALA A 236 -10.28 12.08 -12.14
CA ALA A 236 -11.47 11.29 -12.48
C ALA A 236 -11.55 11.11 -13.99
N LEU A 237 -11.79 9.88 -14.43
CA LEU A 237 -11.99 9.53 -15.82
C LEU A 237 -13.41 9.00 -16.03
N GLN A 238 -14.00 9.26 -17.20
CA GLN A 238 -15.24 8.61 -17.61
C GLN A 238 -14.98 7.11 -17.79
N ALA A 239 -15.70 6.26 -17.06
CA ALA A 239 -15.52 4.81 -17.09
C ALA A 239 -15.65 4.23 -18.52
N LYS A 240 -16.61 4.71 -19.32
CA LYS A 240 -16.88 4.20 -20.66
C LYS A 240 -15.84 4.59 -21.71
N THR A 241 -15.16 5.73 -21.55
CA THR A 241 -14.33 6.30 -22.63
C THR A 241 -12.89 6.55 -22.25
N GLY A 242 -12.57 6.56 -20.95
CA GLY A 242 -11.26 6.95 -20.44
C GLY A 242 -10.97 8.46 -20.52
N LYS A 243 -11.95 9.29 -20.93
CA LYS A 243 -11.75 10.74 -20.98
C LYS A 243 -11.56 11.31 -19.59
N ILE A 244 -10.51 12.12 -19.39
CA ILE A 244 -10.28 12.84 -18.12
C ILE A 244 -11.40 13.87 -17.94
N VAL A 245 -12.09 13.78 -16.79
CA VAL A 245 -13.16 14.70 -16.38
C VAL A 245 -12.58 15.87 -15.61
N TRP A 246 -11.71 15.56 -14.65
CA TRP A 246 -10.95 16.54 -13.89
C TRP A 246 -9.60 16.01 -13.45
N GLU A 247 -8.70 16.94 -13.13
CA GLU A 247 -7.36 16.72 -12.61
C GLU A 247 -7.13 17.63 -11.39
N PHE A 248 -6.48 17.11 -10.35
CA PHE A 248 -6.08 17.87 -9.17
C PHE A 248 -4.61 17.64 -8.85
N TYR A 249 -3.85 18.70 -8.66
CA TYR A 249 -2.44 18.64 -8.26
C TYR A 249 -2.33 18.51 -6.74
N LEU A 250 -1.70 17.44 -6.25
CA LEU A 250 -1.42 17.23 -4.83
C LEU A 250 -0.16 18.01 -4.37
N ALA A 251 0.77 18.28 -5.27
CA ALA A 251 1.85 19.27 -5.09
C ALA A 251 1.56 20.51 -5.95
N PRO A 252 1.98 21.73 -5.56
CA PRO A 252 1.66 22.95 -6.30
C PRO A 252 2.08 22.89 -7.78
N LYS A 253 1.19 23.32 -8.64
CA LYS A 253 1.51 23.55 -10.04
C LYS A 253 2.55 24.66 -10.16
N THR A 254 3.57 24.45 -10.99
CA THR A 254 4.63 25.43 -11.27
C THR A 254 4.74 25.70 -12.77
N ASP A 255 5.52 26.70 -13.15
CA ASP A 255 5.77 27.00 -14.55
C ASP A 255 6.38 25.78 -15.28
N GLY A 256 5.81 25.45 -16.43
CA GLY A 256 6.18 24.27 -17.21
C GLY A 256 5.34 23.02 -16.96
N ASP A 257 4.50 22.98 -15.92
CA ASP A 257 3.56 21.88 -15.69
C ASP A 257 2.36 22.03 -16.65
N ALA A 258 2.09 20.98 -17.44
CA ALA A 258 1.01 20.92 -18.41
C ALA A 258 -0.13 20.01 -17.89
N PRO A 259 -1.29 20.58 -17.52
CA PRO A 259 -2.44 19.78 -17.14
C PRO A 259 -2.90 18.87 -18.27
N ARG A 260 -3.36 17.66 -17.91
CA ARG A 260 -3.91 16.67 -18.85
C ARG A 260 -5.45 16.75 -18.97
N GLY A 261 -6.09 17.47 -18.03
CA GLY A 261 -7.53 17.64 -17.98
C GLY A 261 -7.97 18.97 -17.39
N PRO A 262 -9.28 19.21 -17.31
CA PRO A 262 -9.81 20.36 -16.57
C PRO A 262 -9.36 20.31 -15.11
N LEU A 263 -8.85 21.43 -14.58
CA LEU A 263 -8.40 21.48 -13.19
C LEU A 263 -9.56 21.70 -12.24
N GLY A 264 -9.61 20.91 -11.17
CA GLY A 264 -10.40 21.22 -9.98
C GLY A 264 -9.87 22.48 -9.29
N ALA A 265 -10.77 23.25 -8.70
CA ALA A 265 -10.40 24.45 -7.96
C ALA A 265 -9.56 24.10 -6.73
N SER A 266 -8.44 24.79 -6.55
CA SER A 266 -7.51 24.56 -5.45
C SER A 266 -7.01 25.89 -4.88
N PRO A 267 -6.98 26.05 -3.53
CA PRO A 267 -6.32 27.16 -2.89
C PRO A 267 -4.79 26.98 -2.81
N LEU A 268 -4.27 25.83 -3.25
CA LEU A 268 -2.88 25.47 -3.13
C LEU A 268 -2.00 26.33 -4.02
N ASP A 269 -1.02 26.97 -3.41
CA ASP A 269 0.05 27.68 -4.09
C ASP A 269 1.44 27.19 -3.62
N ALA A 270 2.48 27.75 -4.22
CA ALA A 270 3.86 27.39 -3.88
C ALA A 270 4.34 27.97 -2.53
N SER A 271 3.56 28.80 -1.84
CA SER A 271 3.99 29.48 -0.60
C SER A 271 4.22 28.51 0.56
N THR A 272 3.58 27.34 0.53
CA THR A 272 3.81 26.27 1.50
C THR A 272 5.11 25.49 1.26
N TRP A 273 5.75 25.72 0.10
CA TRP A 273 7.00 25.09 -0.32
C TRP A 273 8.08 26.15 -0.49
N LYS A 274 8.97 26.25 0.46
CA LYS A 274 10.08 27.21 0.40
C LYS A 274 11.35 26.56 -0.12
N ASN A 275 11.27 25.99 -1.31
CA ASN A 275 12.41 25.33 -1.94
C ASN A 275 13.50 26.33 -2.30
N PRO A 276 14.78 26.02 -2.07
CA PRO A 276 15.88 26.83 -2.53
C PRO A 276 15.89 26.99 -4.06
N PRO A 277 16.46 28.06 -4.61
CA PRO A 277 16.57 28.26 -6.06
C PRO A 277 17.21 27.05 -6.76
N GLY A 278 16.61 26.57 -7.86
CA GLY A 278 17.05 25.41 -8.63
C GLY A 278 16.61 24.05 -8.07
N MET A 279 15.84 24.02 -6.99
CA MET A 279 15.22 22.82 -6.46
C MET A 279 13.74 22.80 -6.84
N PRO A 280 13.28 21.94 -7.76
CA PRO A 280 11.87 21.88 -8.16
C PRO A 280 10.99 21.40 -7.01
N ILE A 281 9.74 21.83 -6.96
CA ILE A 281 8.71 21.22 -6.13
C ILE A 281 8.45 19.82 -6.70
N SER A 282 8.55 18.79 -5.84
CA SER A 282 8.35 17.38 -6.20
C SER A 282 7.78 16.63 -5.01
N GLY A 283 7.05 15.54 -5.24
CA GLY A 283 6.46 14.75 -4.17
C GLY A 283 4.95 14.66 -4.23
N SER A 284 4.34 14.33 -3.11
CA SER A 284 2.90 14.17 -2.92
C SER A 284 2.28 13.10 -3.83
N GLY A 285 3.04 12.05 -4.21
CA GLY A 285 2.52 10.95 -5.02
C GLY A 285 1.37 10.24 -4.32
N THR A 286 0.38 9.77 -5.08
CA THR A 286 -0.70 8.95 -4.52
C THR A 286 -0.67 7.56 -5.17
N TRP A 287 -0.11 6.60 -4.44
CA TRP A 287 0.30 5.31 -4.98
C TRP A 287 -0.48 4.11 -4.41
N THR A 288 -1.46 4.38 -3.59
CA THR A 288 -2.35 3.39 -2.96
C THR A 288 -3.79 3.51 -3.49
N SER A 289 -4.81 3.14 -2.72
CA SER A 289 -6.21 3.30 -3.11
C SER A 289 -6.82 4.54 -2.42
N TYR A 290 -8.12 4.72 -2.57
CA TYR A 290 -8.87 5.93 -2.17
C TYR A 290 -10.12 5.54 -1.39
N THR A 291 -10.73 6.55 -0.74
CA THR A 291 -11.99 6.37 -0.03
C THR A 291 -13.00 7.39 -0.49
N LEU A 292 -14.24 6.96 -0.70
CA LEU A 292 -15.33 7.81 -1.17
C LEU A 292 -16.50 7.77 -0.20
N ASP A 293 -16.88 8.95 0.32
CA ASP A 293 -18.19 9.12 0.94
C ASP A 293 -19.23 9.39 -0.15
N THR A 294 -19.97 8.36 -0.51
CA THR A 294 -20.99 8.43 -1.58
C THR A 294 -22.19 9.31 -1.22
N ARG A 295 -22.45 9.52 0.07
CA ARG A 295 -23.55 10.40 0.52
C ARG A 295 -23.18 11.87 0.44
N ALA A 296 -21.97 12.19 0.89
CA ALA A 296 -21.44 13.56 0.83
C ALA A 296 -20.87 13.93 -0.54
N GLY A 297 -20.58 12.95 -1.41
CA GLY A 297 -19.89 13.15 -2.68
C GLY A 297 -18.44 13.58 -2.50
N LEU A 298 -17.76 13.11 -1.44
CA LEU A 298 -16.41 13.51 -1.07
C LEU A 298 -15.42 12.37 -1.28
N LEU A 299 -14.35 12.66 -2.02
CA LEU A 299 -13.23 11.75 -2.27
C LEU A 299 -12.07 12.08 -1.34
N TYR A 300 -11.59 11.08 -0.59
CA TYR A 300 -10.45 11.18 0.32
C TYR A 300 -9.22 10.58 -0.35
N VAL A 301 -8.21 11.39 -0.59
CA VAL A 301 -7.00 11.07 -1.35
C VAL A 301 -5.79 11.10 -0.43
N PRO A 302 -5.14 9.96 -0.15
CA PRO A 302 -3.89 9.93 0.58
C PRO A 302 -2.75 10.45 -0.31
N GLY A 303 -2.00 11.43 0.19
CA GLY A 303 -0.82 12.02 -0.46
C GLY A 303 0.46 11.54 0.19
N GLY A 304 1.45 11.19 -0.62
CA GLY A 304 2.76 10.77 -0.17
C GLY A 304 3.67 11.91 0.26
N ASN A 305 4.90 11.55 0.60
CA ASN A 305 5.95 12.42 1.09
C ASN A 305 6.34 13.54 0.11
N PRO A 306 6.96 14.63 0.59
CA PRO A 306 7.61 15.63 -0.25
C PRO A 306 9.03 15.17 -0.63
N SER A 307 9.53 15.48 -1.83
CA SER A 307 10.89 15.17 -2.25
C SER A 307 11.83 16.39 -2.28
N PRO A 308 13.12 16.19 -2.00
CA PRO A 308 13.83 14.95 -1.66
C PRO A 308 13.40 14.39 -0.29
N ASP A 309 13.25 13.06 -0.18
CA ASP A 309 12.58 12.40 0.95
C ASP A 309 13.29 12.64 2.29
N PHE A 310 14.62 12.47 2.33
CA PHE A 310 15.42 12.54 3.55
C PHE A 310 16.12 13.91 3.74
N VAL A 311 15.49 14.99 3.32
CA VAL A 311 16.08 16.31 3.42
C VAL A 311 15.29 17.18 4.39
N GLN A 312 15.84 17.35 5.57
CA GLN A 312 15.32 18.27 6.58
C GLN A 312 15.58 19.72 6.16
N GLY A 313 14.55 20.51 6.07
CA GLY A 313 14.66 21.97 5.92
C GLY A 313 15.18 22.63 7.19
N GLY A 314 15.87 23.75 7.04
CA GLY A 314 16.36 24.49 8.19
C GLY A 314 16.82 25.91 7.83
N PRO A 315 16.87 26.83 8.82
CA PRO A 315 17.18 28.25 8.61
C PRO A 315 18.63 28.53 8.21
N GLU A 316 19.54 27.57 8.27
CA GLU A 316 20.98 27.78 8.09
C GLU A 316 21.52 27.33 6.72
N GLY A 317 20.78 27.57 5.63
CA GLY A 317 21.30 27.34 4.28
C GLY A 317 21.44 25.87 3.87
N SER A 318 20.80 24.98 4.59
CA SER A 318 20.62 23.59 4.17
C SER A 318 19.73 23.54 2.94
N SER A 319 19.94 22.56 2.07
CA SER A 319 19.19 22.27 0.85
C SER A 319 17.70 21.99 1.06
N GLY A 320 17.21 22.22 2.25
CA GLY A 320 15.91 21.78 2.70
C GLY A 320 14.75 22.57 2.14
N ARG A 321 13.66 21.84 1.91
CA ARG A 321 12.33 22.41 1.69
C ARG A 321 11.79 22.89 3.02
N GLU A 322 11.83 24.20 3.26
CA GLU A 322 11.09 24.76 4.39
C GLU A 322 9.59 24.81 4.10
N GLY A 323 8.79 25.00 5.14
CA GLY A 323 7.35 25.13 5.08
C GLY A 323 6.62 23.80 5.26
N GLN A 324 5.31 23.83 5.12
CA GLN A 324 4.44 22.67 5.39
C GLN A 324 4.37 21.68 4.23
N ASN A 325 4.83 22.04 3.05
CA ASN A 325 4.86 21.22 1.84
C ASN A 325 3.49 20.64 1.44
N LEU A 326 2.42 21.45 1.52
CA LEU A 326 1.07 20.98 1.19
C LEU A 326 0.93 20.63 -0.30
N TYR A 327 0.22 19.51 -0.63
CA TYR A 327 -0.49 18.58 0.28
C TYR A 327 0.26 17.26 0.44
N SER A 328 1.59 17.23 0.57
CA SER A 328 2.27 16.01 0.97
C SER A 328 1.81 15.56 2.37
N ASP A 329 1.94 14.30 2.66
CA ASP A 329 1.63 13.66 3.94
C ASP A 329 0.27 14.04 4.52
N SER A 330 -0.70 14.17 3.63
CA SER A 330 -2.05 14.62 3.93
C SER A 330 -3.09 13.68 3.34
N VAL A 331 -4.24 13.61 3.98
CA VAL A 331 -5.47 13.16 3.32
C VAL A 331 -6.17 14.38 2.75
N VAL A 332 -6.20 14.51 1.44
CA VAL A 332 -6.89 15.60 0.74
C VAL A 332 -8.33 15.19 0.43
N VAL A 333 -9.28 16.07 0.73
CA VAL A 333 -10.71 15.85 0.49
C VAL A 333 -11.15 16.68 -0.70
N LEU A 334 -11.65 16.00 -1.74
CA LEU A 334 -12.09 16.60 -2.99
C LEU A 334 -13.58 16.37 -3.22
N ASP A 335 -14.23 17.30 -3.91
CA ASP A 335 -15.52 17.01 -4.52
C ASP A 335 -15.34 15.94 -5.61
N ALA A 336 -16.02 14.82 -5.47
CA ALA A 336 -15.84 13.67 -6.35
C ALA A 336 -16.23 13.96 -7.81
N LYS A 337 -17.17 14.89 -8.07
CA LYS A 337 -17.67 15.21 -9.41
C LYS A 337 -16.83 16.25 -10.12
N THR A 338 -16.29 17.22 -9.39
CA THR A 338 -15.59 18.39 -9.97
C THR A 338 -14.08 18.39 -9.73
N GLY A 339 -13.58 17.61 -8.76
CA GLY A 339 -12.18 17.64 -8.32
C GLY A 339 -11.83 18.89 -7.48
N ASP A 340 -12.82 19.70 -7.08
CA ASP A 340 -12.59 20.89 -6.28
C ASP A 340 -12.16 20.52 -4.86
N TYR A 341 -11.17 21.23 -4.35
CA TYR A 341 -10.74 21.12 -2.97
C TYR A 341 -11.87 21.46 -1.98
N LYS A 342 -12.02 20.63 -0.95
CA LYS A 342 -12.94 20.86 0.17
C LYS A 342 -12.23 21.00 1.49
N ASN A 343 -11.25 20.11 1.79
CA ASN A 343 -10.53 20.09 3.05
C ASN A 343 -9.22 19.28 2.91
N HIS A 344 -8.38 19.30 3.92
CA HIS A 344 -7.28 18.36 4.08
C HIS A 344 -6.99 18.08 5.56
N PHE A 345 -6.40 16.93 5.81
CA PHE A 345 -5.87 16.53 7.11
C PHE A 345 -4.37 16.30 6.94
N HIS A 346 -3.56 17.19 7.50
CA HIS A 346 -2.10 17.12 7.42
C HIS A 346 -1.57 16.30 8.59
N LEU A 347 -1.04 15.10 8.32
CA LEU A 347 -0.66 14.12 9.33
C LEU A 347 0.78 14.28 9.79
N VAL A 348 1.71 14.41 8.84
CA VAL A 348 3.15 14.56 9.11
C VAL A 348 3.64 15.89 8.54
N PRO A 349 3.45 17.00 9.28
CA PRO A 349 3.93 18.32 8.84
C PRO A 349 5.45 18.33 8.70
N HIS A 350 5.94 18.77 7.53
CA HIS A 350 7.37 18.94 7.28
C HIS A 350 8.16 17.62 7.41
N ASP A 351 7.74 16.59 6.64
CA ASP A 351 8.40 15.28 6.66
C ASP A 351 9.80 15.28 6.02
N TRP A 352 10.72 14.51 6.62
CA TRP A 352 12.05 14.19 6.10
C TRP A 352 12.45 12.74 6.35
N HIS A 353 11.45 11.83 6.42
CA HIS A 353 11.64 10.41 6.75
C HIS A 353 11.06 9.46 5.70
N ASP A 354 10.41 10.00 4.65
CA ASP A 354 9.63 9.20 3.68
C ASP A 354 8.38 8.57 4.35
N TRP A 355 7.65 9.38 5.13
CA TRP A 355 6.48 8.91 5.88
C TRP A 355 5.15 9.23 5.21
N ASP A 356 4.99 8.72 4.01
CA ASP A 356 3.74 8.81 3.24
C ASP A 356 2.47 8.57 4.07
N VAL A 357 1.38 9.21 3.67
CA VAL A 357 0.05 8.67 3.93
C VAL A 357 -0.16 7.50 2.94
N SER A 358 0.30 6.33 3.36
CA SER A 358 0.53 5.14 2.54
C SER A 358 -0.73 4.31 2.26
N ASN A 359 -1.85 4.60 2.92
CA ASN A 359 -3.07 3.82 2.82
C ASN A 359 -4.33 4.70 2.80
N PRO A 360 -5.42 4.22 2.18
CA PRO A 360 -6.69 4.95 2.19
C PRO A 360 -7.27 4.99 3.61
N PRO A 361 -7.82 6.13 4.04
CA PRO A 361 -8.51 6.23 5.32
C PRO A 361 -9.79 5.40 5.33
N ILE A 362 -10.23 4.95 6.50
CA ILE A 362 -11.55 4.37 6.69
C ILE A 362 -12.53 5.44 7.19
N LEU A 363 -13.78 5.38 6.72
CA LEU A 363 -14.87 6.24 7.21
C LEU A 363 -15.86 5.38 7.98
N ILE A 364 -16.06 5.69 9.25
CA ILE A 364 -16.91 4.92 10.16
C ILE A 364 -17.78 5.83 11.03
N GLN A 365 -18.90 5.28 11.51
CA GLN A 365 -19.60 5.81 12.66
C GLN A 365 -19.21 4.97 13.88
N THR A 366 -18.61 5.59 14.88
CA THR A 366 -18.22 4.91 16.12
C THR A 366 -19.45 4.56 16.96
N ARG A 367 -19.27 3.68 17.94
CA ARG A 367 -20.35 3.35 18.88
C ARG A 367 -20.84 4.56 19.67
N GLY A 368 -19.97 5.52 19.97
CA GLY A 368 -20.31 6.80 20.58
C GLY A 368 -21.09 7.76 19.66
N GLY A 369 -21.30 7.39 18.40
CA GLY A 369 -22.06 8.18 17.40
C GLY A 369 -21.22 9.17 16.62
N ARG A 370 -19.89 9.21 16.79
CA ARG A 370 -18.98 10.10 16.05
C ARG A 370 -18.79 9.60 14.61
N GLN A 371 -18.81 10.51 13.65
CA GLN A 371 -18.34 10.24 12.29
C GLN A 371 -16.82 10.41 12.28
N LEU A 372 -16.10 9.31 12.18
CA LEU A 372 -14.65 9.26 12.31
C LEU A 372 -13.98 8.89 10.98
N MET A 373 -12.94 9.62 10.62
CA MET A 373 -11.93 9.18 9.66
C MET A 373 -10.75 8.62 10.43
N ALA A 374 -10.30 7.40 10.12
CA ALA A 374 -9.09 6.83 10.69
C ALA A 374 -8.10 6.40 9.60
N VAL A 375 -6.80 6.65 9.83
CA VAL A 375 -5.73 6.38 8.89
C VAL A 375 -4.41 6.12 9.63
N ALA A 376 -3.56 5.24 9.10
CA ALA A 376 -2.29 4.87 9.72
C ALA A 376 -1.14 5.01 8.71
N PRO A 377 -0.49 6.19 8.63
CA PRO A 377 0.64 6.43 7.73
C PRO A 377 1.92 5.70 8.18
N LYS A 378 2.99 5.84 7.38
CA LYS A 378 4.32 5.27 7.68
C LYS A 378 4.96 5.84 8.96
N ASP A 379 4.47 6.95 9.52
CA ASP A 379 5.01 7.54 10.77
C ASP A 379 4.76 6.68 12.03
N GLY A 380 4.05 5.56 11.87
CA GLY A 380 3.81 4.58 12.93
C GLY A 380 2.70 4.93 13.91
N HIS A 381 1.80 5.84 13.56
CA HIS A 381 0.66 6.22 14.38
C HIS A 381 -0.67 5.91 13.68
N LEU A 382 -1.67 5.55 14.47
CA LEU A 382 -3.07 5.60 14.04
C LEU A 382 -3.67 6.95 14.42
N TYR A 383 -4.20 7.66 13.45
CA TYR A 383 -4.91 8.92 13.60
C TYR A 383 -6.41 8.70 13.52
N GLY A 384 -7.16 9.36 14.39
CA GLY A 384 -8.61 9.46 14.32
C GLY A 384 -9.05 10.91 14.29
N PHE A 385 -9.79 11.32 13.25
CA PHE A 385 -10.31 12.68 13.10
C PHE A 385 -11.84 12.67 13.13
N ASP A 386 -12.44 13.60 13.87
CA ASP A 386 -13.87 13.85 13.83
C ASP A 386 -14.22 14.58 12.53
N LEU A 387 -15.10 13.99 11.72
CA LEU A 387 -15.50 14.59 10.44
C LEU A 387 -16.46 15.77 10.58
N ALA A 388 -17.06 15.98 11.76
CA ALA A 388 -17.98 17.09 11.98
C ALA A 388 -17.25 18.45 12.02
N ASP A 389 -16.03 18.48 12.58
CA ASP A 389 -15.25 19.71 12.76
C ASP A 389 -13.79 19.58 12.33
N SER A 390 -13.41 18.43 11.78
CA SER A 390 -12.05 18.07 11.36
C SER A 390 -11.02 18.04 12.50
N SER A 391 -11.45 17.96 13.75
CA SER A 391 -10.55 17.91 14.89
C SER A 391 -9.87 16.55 15.05
N LEU A 392 -8.62 16.56 15.51
CA LEU A 392 -7.89 15.35 15.90
C LEU A 392 -8.46 14.80 17.21
N VAL A 393 -9.05 13.60 17.17
CA VAL A 393 -9.59 12.91 18.35
C VAL A 393 -8.46 12.19 19.10
N TYR A 394 -7.62 11.47 18.36
CA TYR A 394 -6.43 10.80 18.90
C TYR A 394 -5.35 10.60 17.83
N ARG A 395 -4.11 10.54 18.31
CA ARG A 395 -2.92 10.04 17.62
C ARG A 395 -2.24 9.06 18.55
N VAL A 396 -2.17 7.78 18.16
CA VAL A 396 -1.65 6.73 19.04
C VAL A 396 -0.59 5.91 18.32
N PRO A 397 0.56 5.61 18.96
CA PRO A 397 1.57 4.79 18.33
C PRO A 397 1.10 3.35 18.21
N VAL A 398 1.28 2.77 17.02
CA VAL A 398 0.89 1.40 16.67
C VAL A 398 2.08 0.56 16.19
N THR A 399 3.27 1.13 16.24
CA THR A 399 4.55 0.45 16.07
C THR A 399 5.62 1.15 16.91
N ARG A 400 6.89 0.79 16.75
CA ARG A 400 8.01 1.45 17.42
C ARG A 400 8.29 2.82 16.79
N VAL A 401 8.30 3.87 17.60
CA VAL A 401 8.56 5.25 17.19
C VAL A 401 9.74 5.76 18.02
N GLU A 402 10.91 5.92 17.40
CA GLU A 402 12.16 6.28 18.08
C GLU A 402 13.01 7.22 17.23
N ASN A 403 13.63 8.21 17.88
CA ASN A 403 14.62 9.13 17.29
C ASN A 403 14.10 9.97 16.10
N VAL A 404 12.81 10.26 16.08
CA VAL A 404 12.12 10.92 14.97
C VAL A 404 12.46 12.41 14.82
N ASP A 405 12.97 13.06 15.87
CA ASP A 405 13.37 14.46 15.85
C ASP A 405 14.88 14.64 15.58
N ALA A 406 15.61 13.55 15.30
CA ALA A 406 17.04 13.61 15.05
C ALA A 406 17.36 14.43 13.79
N PRO A 407 18.30 15.39 13.86
CA PRO A 407 18.64 16.21 12.72
C PRO A 407 19.41 15.40 11.66
N PHE A 408 18.98 15.51 10.39
CA PHE A 408 19.69 14.92 9.27
C PHE A 408 20.77 15.88 8.76
N VAL A 409 22.02 15.59 9.10
CA VAL A 409 23.17 16.40 8.71
C VAL A 409 23.93 15.70 7.56
N PRO A 410 24.24 16.38 6.45
CA PRO A 410 24.98 15.78 5.34
C PRO A 410 26.23 15.03 5.78
N GLY A 411 26.38 13.80 5.28
CA GLY A 411 27.51 12.91 5.59
C GLY A 411 27.45 12.21 6.95
N LYS A 412 26.46 12.49 7.79
CA LYS A 412 26.24 11.78 9.05
C LYS A 412 25.10 10.78 8.92
N SER A 413 25.30 9.57 9.44
CA SER A 413 24.25 8.55 9.49
C SER A 413 23.33 8.82 10.69
N VAL A 414 22.02 8.75 10.45
CA VAL A 414 20.98 8.87 11.47
C VAL A 414 20.15 7.59 11.45
N HIS A 415 19.97 6.97 12.62
CA HIS A 415 19.11 5.80 12.82
C HIS A 415 17.78 6.23 13.44
N PHE A 416 16.65 5.77 12.88
CA PHE A 416 15.31 6.13 13.35
C PHE A 416 14.30 5.01 13.11
N CYS A 417 13.19 5.05 13.83
CA CYS A 417 12.06 4.12 13.73
C CYS A 417 10.73 4.90 13.76
N PRO A 418 9.75 4.51 12.93
CA PRO A 418 9.85 3.54 11.84
C PRO A 418 10.73 4.07 10.71
N GLY A 419 11.35 3.15 9.96
CA GLY A 419 12.09 3.50 8.75
C GLY A 419 11.16 3.79 7.55
N PRO A 420 11.72 4.07 6.36
CA PRO A 420 10.94 4.44 5.16
C PRO A 420 9.99 3.37 4.63
N VAL A 421 10.22 2.12 4.98
CA VAL A 421 9.31 0.99 4.74
C VAL A 421 8.77 0.43 6.05
N GLY A 422 8.66 1.26 7.08
CA GLY A 422 8.09 0.97 8.39
C GLY A 422 6.72 1.62 8.57
N GLY A 423 6.09 1.40 9.72
CA GLY A 423 4.77 1.93 10.01
C GLY A 423 3.66 1.28 9.18
N GLY A 424 2.63 2.06 8.87
CA GLY A 424 1.53 1.61 8.02
C GLY A 424 1.92 1.58 6.55
N GLU A 425 1.51 0.53 5.84
CA GLU A 425 1.76 0.36 4.42
C GLU A 425 0.44 0.41 3.63
N TRP A 426 0.39 -0.02 2.38
CA TRP A 426 -0.69 0.21 1.41
C TRP A 426 -2.09 -0.34 1.75
N ASN A 427 -2.20 -1.29 2.67
CA ASN A 427 -3.52 -1.79 3.08
C ASN A 427 -4.08 -0.96 4.23
N SER A 428 -5.32 -0.47 4.05
CA SER A 428 -5.99 0.36 5.04
C SER A 428 -6.23 -0.35 6.37
N PRO A 429 -6.43 0.40 7.46
CA PRO A 429 -7.09 -0.12 8.65
C PRO A 429 -8.42 -0.79 8.31
N ALA A 430 -8.92 -1.62 9.21
CA ALA A 430 -10.22 -2.27 9.09
C ALA A 430 -11.06 -1.99 10.33
N TYR A 431 -12.39 -2.01 10.21
CA TYR A 431 -13.30 -1.75 11.32
C TYR A 431 -14.12 -2.99 11.68
N VAL A 432 -14.26 -3.26 12.97
CA VAL A 432 -15.10 -4.33 13.54
C VAL A 432 -16.28 -3.69 14.24
N PRO A 433 -17.43 -3.56 13.57
CA PRO A 433 -18.56 -2.79 14.13
C PRO A 433 -19.16 -3.40 15.40
N GLU A 434 -19.10 -4.72 15.57
CA GLU A 434 -19.62 -5.41 16.76
C GLU A 434 -18.81 -5.14 18.03
N THR A 435 -17.54 -4.83 17.89
CA THR A 435 -16.64 -4.55 19.04
C THR A 435 -16.17 -3.10 19.10
N ASN A 436 -16.52 -2.29 18.09
CA ASN A 436 -16.07 -0.91 17.92
C ASN A 436 -14.53 -0.80 17.86
N LEU A 437 -13.87 -1.77 17.21
CA LEU A 437 -12.42 -1.80 17.11
C LEU A 437 -11.95 -1.45 15.70
N ILE A 438 -10.92 -0.61 15.63
CA ILE A 438 -10.12 -0.41 14.43
C ILE A 438 -8.91 -1.35 14.52
N LEU A 439 -8.74 -2.17 13.48
CA LEU A 439 -7.60 -3.07 13.35
C LEU A 439 -6.61 -2.48 12.35
N VAL A 440 -5.34 -2.40 12.73
CA VAL A 440 -4.29 -1.88 11.86
C VAL A 440 -3.08 -2.81 11.86
N GLY A 441 -2.54 -3.08 10.67
CA GLY A 441 -1.34 -3.88 10.45
C GLY A 441 -0.14 -2.98 10.22
N GLU A 442 0.98 -3.27 10.89
CA GLU A 442 2.13 -2.38 10.95
C GLU A 442 3.45 -3.12 10.74
N VAL A 443 4.42 -2.36 10.28
CA VAL A 443 5.81 -2.76 10.13
C VAL A 443 6.64 -2.12 11.23
N ASP A 444 7.32 -2.93 12.03
CA ASP A 444 8.31 -2.49 13.02
C ASP A 444 9.71 -2.78 12.46
N TRP A 445 10.24 -1.84 11.70
CA TRP A 445 11.57 -1.96 11.10
C TRP A 445 12.24 -0.59 11.03
N CYS A 446 13.47 -0.51 11.56
CA CYS A 446 14.22 0.74 11.64
C CYS A 446 15.28 0.81 10.56
N TYR A 447 15.71 2.03 10.27
CA TYR A 447 16.67 2.31 9.21
C TYR A 447 17.71 3.33 9.65
N SER A 448 18.86 3.28 8.99
CA SER A 448 19.87 4.32 9.06
C SER A 448 20.01 5.00 7.71
N VAL A 449 19.93 6.32 7.67
CA VAL A 449 20.04 7.13 6.47
C VAL A 449 21.23 8.08 6.60
N THR A 450 22.03 8.20 5.52
CA THR A 450 23.06 9.23 5.38
C THR A 450 22.68 10.12 4.22
N VAL A 451 22.47 11.41 4.46
CA VAL A 451 22.01 12.35 3.44
C VAL A 451 23.16 12.97 2.65
N GLN A 452 22.88 13.34 1.41
CA GLN A 452 23.79 14.02 0.50
C GLN A 452 23.95 15.50 0.85
N ASP A 453 25.01 16.09 0.34
CA ASP A 453 25.18 17.53 0.35
C ASP A 453 24.30 18.22 -0.73
N ASP A 454 24.10 19.50 -0.53
CA ASP A 454 23.28 20.40 -1.36
C ASP A 454 23.67 20.40 -2.83
N LYS A 455 24.97 20.43 -3.10
CA LYS A 455 25.51 20.45 -4.47
C LYS A 455 25.14 19.18 -5.23
N THR A 456 25.27 18.04 -4.57
CA THR A 456 24.91 16.74 -5.14
C THR A 456 23.41 16.65 -5.43
N LEU A 457 22.57 17.05 -4.46
CA LEU A 457 21.11 17.08 -4.63
C LEU A 457 20.65 17.95 -5.80
N ARG A 458 21.24 19.14 -5.96
CA ARG A 458 20.93 20.03 -7.10
C ARG A 458 21.36 19.43 -8.42
N GLY A 459 22.45 18.65 -8.45
CA GLY A 459 23.01 18.00 -9.65
C GLY A 459 22.21 16.80 -10.16
N VAL A 460 21.26 16.25 -9.38
CA VAL A 460 20.45 15.09 -9.81
C VAL A 460 19.61 15.50 -11.03
N PRO A 461 19.60 14.69 -12.12
CA PRO A 461 18.75 14.97 -13.28
C PRO A 461 17.24 14.86 -12.97
N ARG A 462 16.39 15.58 -13.72
CA ARG A 462 14.93 15.39 -13.66
C ARG A 462 14.59 13.94 -14.06
N GLY A 463 13.61 13.35 -13.38
CA GLY A 463 13.17 11.96 -13.58
C GLY A 463 14.08 10.91 -12.95
N ALA A 464 15.22 11.29 -12.35
CA ALA A 464 16.05 10.37 -11.59
C ALA A 464 15.61 10.28 -10.12
N PRO A 465 15.90 9.15 -9.42
CA PRO A 465 15.61 9.00 -7.99
C PRO A 465 16.20 10.16 -7.17
N TRP A 466 15.40 10.75 -6.33
CA TRP A 466 15.74 11.99 -5.60
C TRP A 466 15.38 11.91 -4.11
N THR A 467 15.79 10.82 -3.48
CA THR A 467 15.50 10.59 -2.06
C THR A 467 16.36 11.46 -1.12
N GLY A 468 17.50 11.96 -1.59
CA GLY A 468 18.44 12.71 -0.74
C GLY A 468 19.50 11.85 -0.08
N MET A 469 19.53 10.54 -0.30
CA MET A 469 20.54 9.66 0.29
C MET A 469 21.90 9.77 -0.39
N ALA A 470 22.96 9.58 0.41
CA ALA A 470 24.35 9.67 -0.06
C ALA A 470 24.77 8.55 -1.01
N ALA A 471 24.14 7.39 -0.96
CA ALA A 471 24.42 6.26 -1.84
C ALA A 471 23.11 5.54 -2.20
N LEU A 472 22.63 5.82 -3.40
CA LEU A 472 21.60 5.01 -4.03
C LEU A 472 22.27 3.80 -4.66
N ASN A 473 22.02 2.63 -4.09
CA ASN A 473 22.36 1.37 -4.73
C ASN A 473 21.17 0.41 -4.59
N PRO A 474 21.05 -0.61 -5.44
CA PRO A 474 19.91 -1.51 -5.43
C PRO A 474 19.72 -2.28 -4.11
N PHE A 475 20.71 -2.25 -3.23
CA PHE A 475 20.67 -2.91 -1.92
C PHE A 475 20.20 -1.98 -0.79
N HIS A 476 20.18 -0.67 -1.02
CA HIS A 476 19.85 0.35 -0.03
C HIS A 476 19.02 1.47 -0.68
N ALA A 477 17.94 1.08 -1.36
CA ALA A 477 17.09 2.03 -2.09
C ALA A 477 16.49 3.11 -1.17
N PHE A 478 16.26 2.76 0.11
CA PHE A 478 15.65 3.64 1.12
C PHE A 478 16.54 3.79 2.37
N GLY A 479 17.85 3.57 2.28
CA GLY A 479 18.77 3.57 3.41
C GLY A 479 19.21 2.18 3.84
N ALA A 480 19.98 2.10 4.93
CA ALA A 480 20.45 0.85 5.50
C ALA A 480 19.43 0.34 6.51
N ALA A 481 18.67 -0.68 6.12
CA ALA A 481 17.75 -1.39 7.00
C ALA A 481 18.50 -2.07 8.15
N ASP A 482 17.91 -2.12 9.32
CA ASP A 482 18.30 -3.04 10.38
C ASP A 482 18.22 -4.48 9.88
N ARG A 483 18.85 -5.41 10.60
CA ARG A 483 18.80 -6.82 10.21
C ARG A 483 17.34 -7.29 10.18
N SER A 484 17.02 -8.14 9.23
CA SER A 484 15.68 -8.74 9.15
C SER A 484 15.35 -9.66 10.34
N SER A 485 16.35 -10.07 11.14
CA SER A 485 16.12 -10.70 12.46
C SER A 485 15.52 -9.75 13.49
N ASP A 486 15.66 -8.45 13.30
CA ASP A 486 15.29 -7.40 14.24
C ASP A 486 13.99 -6.68 13.83
N TRP A 487 13.43 -7.01 12.67
CA TRP A 487 12.11 -6.53 12.26
C TRP A 487 10.99 -7.26 12.99
N ALA A 488 9.82 -6.66 13.02
CA ALA A 488 8.60 -7.27 13.50
C ALA A 488 7.40 -6.73 12.72
N GLY A 489 6.24 -7.33 12.97
CA GLY A 489 4.96 -6.81 12.52
C GLY A 489 3.99 -6.77 13.69
N TRP A 490 3.09 -5.83 13.64
CA TRP A 490 2.04 -5.71 14.64
C TRP A 490 0.66 -5.72 14.00
N VAL A 491 -0.32 -6.28 14.70
CA VAL A 491 -1.73 -5.93 14.54
C VAL A 491 -2.18 -5.30 15.84
N TYR A 492 -2.64 -4.06 15.78
CA TYR A 492 -3.29 -3.39 16.91
C TYR A 492 -4.80 -3.39 16.71
N ALA A 493 -5.53 -3.65 17.78
CA ALA A 493 -6.96 -3.44 17.90
C ALA A 493 -7.21 -2.27 18.83
N VAL A 494 -7.69 -1.17 18.27
CA VAL A 494 -7.82 0.11 18.94
C VAL A 494 -9.30 0.48 19.02
N ASP A 495 -9.75 0.90 20.19
CA ASP A 495 -11.12 1.39 20.39
C ASP A 495 -11.36 2.66 19.58
N ALA A 496 -12.36 2.64 18.72
CA ALA A 496 -12.62 3.70 17.75
C ALA A 496 -13.05 5.03 18.37
N ASP A 497 -13.63 5.02 19.57
CA ASP A 497 -14.03 6.24 20.25
C ASP A 497 -12.87 6.92 21.00
N THR A 498 -11.92 6.13 21.52
CA THR A 498 -10.94 6.61 22.50
C THR A 498 -9.48 6.54 22.06
N GLY A 499 -9.16 5.76 21.01
CA GLY A 499 -7.79 5.50 20.60
C GLY A 499 -7.03 4.53 21.53
N VAL A 500 -7.67 3.96 22.55
CA VAL A 500 -7.02 3.03 23.48
C VAL A 500 -6.98 1.63 22.88
N TRP A 501 -5.78 1.05 22.77
CA TRP A 501 -5.68 -0.32 22.30
C TRP A 501 -6.27 -1.33 23.30
N LYS A 502 -6.92 -2.37 22.81
CA LYS A 502 -7.54 -3.44 23.61
C LYS A 502 -6.69 -4.70 23.59
N TRP A 503 -6.27 -5.10 22.41
CA TRP A 503 -5.33 -6.19 22.21
C TRP A 503 -4.38 -5.86 21.06
N ARG A 504 -3.24 -6.52 21.04
CA ARG A 504 -2.30 -6.45 19.92
C ARG A 504 -1.60 -7.78 19.74
N LEU A 505 -1.27 -8.10 18.50
CA LEU A 505 -0.47 -9.27 18.16
C LEU A 505 0.88 -8.81 17.64
N LYS A 506 1.95 -9.42 18.13
CA LYS A 506 3.31 -9.27 17.58
C LYS A 506 3.67 -10.50 16.77
N SER A 507 4.00 -10.32 15.49
CA SER A 507 4.68 -11.29 14.63
C SER A 507 6.17 -10.94 14.52
N ASN A 508 7.03 -11.92 14.31
CA ASN A 508 8.43 -11.69 13.94
C ASN A 508 8.62 -11.42 12.44
N TYR A 509 7.55 -11.13 11.71
CA TYR A 509 7.55 -10.66 10.33
C TYR A 509 6.64 -9.44 10.17
N PRO A 510 6.98 -8.47 9.31
CA PRO A 510 6.10 -7.35 8.96
C PRO A 510 4.69 -7.79 8.55
N ILE A 511 3.69 -6.99 8.90
CA ILE A 511 2.29 -7.23 8.54
C ILE A 511 1.85 -6.10 7.62
N VAL A 512 1.80 -6.40 6.32
CA VAL A 512 1.42 -5.46 5.25
C VAL A 512 0.25 -5.98 4.42
N SER A 513 -0.29 -7.17 4.74
CA SER A 513 -1.47 -7.72 4.05
C SER A 513 -2.75 -6.98 4.43
N GLY A 514 -3.78 -7.14 3.60
CA GLY A 514 -5.13 -6.74 4.00
C GLY A 514 -5.58 -7.44 5.28
N ILE A 515 -6.18 -6.67 6.19
CA ILE A 515 -6.84 -7.18 7.41
C ILE A 515 -8.34 -7.25 7.14
N THR A 516 -8.96 -8.42 7.37
CA THR A 516 -10.33 -8.68 6.95
C THR A 516 -11.16 -9.26 8.10
N PRO A 517 -11.83 -8.42 8.88
CA PRO A 517 -12.79 -8.85 9.88
C PRO A 517 -14.12 -9.27 9.24
N THR A 518 -14.82 -10.19 9.93
CA THR A 518 -16.09 -10.75 9.47
C THR A 518 -17.13 -10.78 10.58
N ALA A 519 -18.42 -10.81 10.23
CA ALA A 519 -19.52 -11.01 11.17
C ALA A 519 -19.48 -12.36 11.90
N GLY A 520 -18.63 -13.30 11.45
CA GLY A 520 -18.33 -14.53 12.17
C GLY A 520 -17.42 -14.33 13.40
N GLY A 521 -17.02 -13.10 13.69
CA GLY A 521 -16.12 -12.75 14.79
C GLY A 521 -14.67 -13.12 14.52
N VAL A 522 -14.32 -13.41 13.27
CA VAL A 522 -12.96 -13.81 12.87
C VAL A 522 -12.32 -12.68 12.07
N VAL A 523 -11.06 -12.39 12.33
CA VAL A 523 -10.22 -11.54 11.48
C VAL A 523 -9.15 -12.36 10.78
N PHE A 524 -9.03 -12.16 9.46
CA PHE A 524 -8.04 -12.81 8.60
C PHE A 524 -6.96 -11.82 8.17
N PHE A 525 -5.70 -12.22 8.20
CA PHE A 525 -4.56 -11.47 7.67
C PHE A 525 -3.33 -12.37 7.52
N GLY A 526 -2.27 -11.85 6.92
CA GLY A 526 -1.02 -12.56 6.78
C GLY A 526 0.20 -11.72 7.09
N ASP A 527 1.35 -12.36 7.23
CA ASP A 527 2.65 -11.70 7.41
C ASP A 527 3.61 -11.96 6.23
N MET A 528 4.72 -11.23 6.22
CA MET A 528 5.76 -11.35 5.17
C MET A 528 6.53 -12.67 5.23
N GLY A 529 6.40 -13.45 6.29
CA GLY A 529 6.93 -14.82 6.43
C GLY A 529 6.07 -15.87 5.75
N GLY A 530 4.90 -15.48 5.21
CA GLY A 530 3.94 -16.36 4.57
C GLY A 530 2.96 -17.03 5.53
N ASN A 531 2.92 -16.62 6.79
CA ASN A 531 1.97 -17.16 7.75
C ASN A 531 0.65 -16.42 7.60
N PHE A 532 -0.41 -17.17 7.38
CA PHE A 532 -1.78 -16.70 7.34
C PHE A 532 -2.47 -17.03 8.65
N TYR A 533 -3.20 -16.09 9.20
CA TYR A 533 -3.79 -16.15 10.52
C TYR A 533 -5.31 -15.96 10.48
N ALA A 534 -6.00 -16.63 11.39
CA ALA A 534 -7.37 -16.34 11.78
C ALA A 534 -7.42 -16.13 13.29
N LEU A 535 -7.80 -14.95 13.73
CA LEU A 535 -7.93 -14.59 15.14
C LEU A 535 -9.39 -14.30 15.50
N ASP A 536 -9.72 -14.42 16.77
CA ASP A 536 -10.91 -13.79 17.34
C ASP A 536 -10.77 -12.27 17.28
N ALA A 537 -11.68 -11.60 16.60
CA ALA A 537 -11.60 -10.15 16.35
C ALA A 537 -11.79 -9.32 17.63
N GLY A 538 -12.45 -9.86 18.66
CA GLY A 538 -12.70 -9.14 19.92
C GLY A 538 -11.53 -9.15 20.89
N ASN A 539 -10.73 -10.23 20.89
CA ASN A 539 -9.66 -10.42 21.87
C ASN A 539 -8.29 -10.80 21.28
N GLY A 540 -8.19 -11.01 19.95
CA GLY A 540 -6.95 -11.35 19.27
C GLY A 540 -6.45 -12.78 19.55
N GLU A 541 -7.27 -13.68 20.13
CA GLU A 541 -6.90 -15.08 20.32
C GLU A 541 -6.66 -15.76 18.96
N LYS A 542 -5.52 -16.45 18.83
CA LYS A 542 -5.19 -17.16 17.60
C LYS A 542 -5.98 -18.46 17.51
N LEU A 543 -6.98 -18.50 16.63
CA LEU A 543 -7.87 -19.63 16.42
C LEU A 543 -7.31 -20.63 15.40
N TRP A 544 -6.57 -20.12 14.40
CA TRP A 544 -5.97 -20.96 13.37
C TRP A 544 -4.82 -20.22 12.67
N SER A 545 -3.85 -20.97 12.13
CA SER A 545 -2.82 -20.43 11.26
C SER A 545 -2.19 -21.49 10.38
N GLN A 546 -1.74 -21.09 9.18
CA GLN A 546 -1.01 -21.95 8.24
C GLN A 546 -0.02 -21.10 7.43
N ASN A 547 1.18 -21.64 7.15
CA ASN A 547 2.11 -21.02 6.21
C ASN A 547 1.68 -21.34 4.77
N LEU A 548 1.41 -20.33 3.97
CA LEU A 548 0.96 -20.45 2.58
C LEU A 548 2.11 -20.43 1.57
N GLY A 549 3.36 -20.31 2.03
CA GLY A 549 4.55 -20.50 1.21
C GLY A 549 4.91 -19.30 0.32
N GLY A 550 4.84 -18.10 0.81
CA GLY A 550 5.25 -16.85 0.15
C GLY A 550 4.84 -15.66 0.99
N ALA A 551 5.46 -14.50 0.81
CA ALA A 551 5.07 -13.29 1.53
C ALA A 551 3.58 -12.96 1.27
N LEU A 552 2.86 -12.58 2.32
CA LEU A 552 1.47 -12.16 2.22
C LEU A 552 1.44 -10.63 2.34
N ALA A 553 1.36 -9.96 1.20
CA ALA A 553 1.44 -8.50 1.12
C ALA A 553 0.28 -7.87 0.34
N GLY A 554 -0.51 -8.69 -0.33
CA GLY A 554 -1.67 -8.26 -1.09
C GLY A 554 -2.98 -8.37 -0.33
N GLY A 555 -4.07 -8.41 -1.07
CA GLY A 555 -5.42 -8.54 -0.54
C GLY A 555 -5.63 -9.87 0.18
N VAL A 556 -6.31 -9.78 1.29
CA VAL A 556 -7.01 -10.88 1.95
C VAL A 556 -8.49 -10.53 1.87
N ILE A 557 -9.28 -11.33 1.18
CA ILE A 557 -10.71 -11.08 0.98
C ILE A 557 -11.54 -12.30 1.36
N THR A 558 -12.80 -12.07 1.71
CA THR A 558 -13.75 -13.16 1.92
C THR A 558 -15.03 -12.90 1.13
N TYR A 559 -15.58 -13.95 0.55
CA TYR A 559 -16.74 -13.92 -0.32
C TYR A 559 -17.53 -15.23 -0.21
N ALA A 560 -18.72 -15.30 -0.79
CA ALA A 560 -19.45 -16.55 -0.89
C ALA A 560 -19.66 -16.94 -2.36
N VAL A 561 -19.50 -18.22 -2.65
CA VAL A 561 -19.81 -18.80 -3.95
C VAL A 561 -20.60 -20.08 -3.77
N LYS A 562 -21.73 -20.21 -4.49
CA LYS A 562 -22.69 -21.34 -4.35
C LYS A 562 -23.09 -21.59 -2.88
N GLY A 563 -23.27 -20.51 -2.11
CA GLY A 563 -23.66 -20.56 -0.70
C GLY A 563 -22.55 -20.92 0.29
N ALA A 564 -21.31 -21.12 -0.17
CA ALA A 564 -20.17 -21.45 0.69
C ALA A 564 -19.19 -20.29 0.81
N GLN A 565 -18.89 -19.89 2.05
CA GLN A 565 -17.90 -18.83 2.31
C GLN A 565 -16.49 -19.30 1.99
N ARG A 566 -15.72 -18.44 1.32
CA ARG A 566 -14.32 -18.63 0.94
C ARG A 566 -13.48 -17.46 1.43
N VAL A 567 -12.17 -17.71 1.53
CA VAL A 567 -11.16 -16.68 1.77
C VAL A 567 -10.11 -16.78 0.68
N ALA A 568 -9.87 -15.69 -0.05
CA ALA A 568 -8.79 -15.64 -1.04
C ALA A 568 -7.66 -14.74 -0.56
N VAL A 569 -6.43 -15.20 -0.81
CA VAL A 569 -5.19 -14.57 -0.33
C VAL A 569 -4.21 -14.44 -1.49
N ALA A 570 -3.69 -13.23 -1.70
CA ALA A 570 -2.57 -12.99 -2.59
C ALA A 570 -1.25 -13.31 -1.86
N ALA A 571 -0.47 -14.26 -2.37
CA ALA A 571 0.77 -14.72 -1.77
C ALA A 571 1.89 -14.79 -2.82
N GLY A 572 3.15 -14.61 -2.41
CA GLY A 572 4.27 -14.73 -3.34
C GLY A 572 5.44 -13.85 -2.99
N PHE A 573 6.00 -13.20 -4.00
CA PHE A 573 7.06 -12.20 -3.88
C PHE A 573 6.42 -10.81 -3.78
N THR A 574 7.09 -9.90 -3.07
CA THR A 574 6.78 -8.48 -3.06
C THR A 574 7.81 -7.72 -3.92
N MET A 575 8.34 -6.62 -3.42
CA MET A 575 9.44 -5.93 -4.08
C MET A 575 10.79 -6.25 -3.41
N VAL A 576 11.89 -5.86 -4.06
CA VAL A 576 13.26 -6.14 -3.62
C VAL A 576 13.67 -5.46 -2.30
N ALA A 577 12.90 -4.48 -1.84
CA ALA A 577 13.12 -3.84 -0.53
C ALA A 577 12.90 -4.82 0.64
N TRP A 578 12.08 -5.86 0.44
CA TRP A 578 11.72 -6.81 1.48
C TRP A 578 12.51 -8.12 1.36
N PRO A 579 13.38 -8.47 2.33
CA PRO A 579 14.18 -9.69 2.29
C PRO A 579 13.34 -10.93 2.67
N THR A 580 12.39 -11.28 1.83
CA THR A 580 11.50 -12.44 2.02
C THR A 580 11.89 -13.62 1.14
N LYS A 581 11.38 -14.81 1.44
CA LYS A 581 11.56 -15.98 0.57
C LYS A 581 10.98 -15.72 -0.81
N ILE A 582 11.79 -15.89 -1.85
CA ILE A 582 11.36 -15.73 -3.23
C ILE A 582 10.44 -16.90 -3.58
N ARG A 583 9.21 -16.58 -4.02
CA ARG A 583 8.20 -17.51 -4.50
C ARG A 583 7.49 -16.89 -5.69
N THR A 584 6.93 -17.73 -6.55
CA THR A 584 6.03 -17.30 -7.60
C THR A 584 4.77 -16.66 -7.02
N ALA A 585 4.20 -15.71 -7.73
CA ALA A 585 2.95 -15.07 -7.36
C ALA A 585 1.80 -16.09 -7.47
N LYS A 586 0.97 -16.19 -6.45
CA LYS A 586 -0.16 -17.13 -6.43
C LYS A 586 -1.36 -16.59 -5.66
N VAL A 587 -2.54 -17.03 -6.07
CA VAL A 587 -3.77 -16.86 -5.31
C VAL A 587 -4.09 -18.18 -4.61
N VAL A 588 -4.32 -18.11 -3.29
CA VAL A 588 -4.70 -19.27 -2.47
C VAL A 588 -6.14 -19.08 -2.01
N ILE A 589 -7.01 -20.05 -2.30
CA ILE A 589 -8.41 -20.05 -1.84
C ILE A 589 -8.57 -21.07 -0.72
N LEU A 590 -9.13 -20.61 0.40
CA LEU A 590 -9.40 -21.41 1.58
C LEU A 590 -10.92 -21.48 1.85
N GLY A 591 -11.35 -22.55 2.51
CA GLY A 591 -12.72 -22.76 2.96
C GLY A 591 -12.80 -23.85 4.03
N LEU A 592 -14.01 -24.11 4.54
CA LEU A 592 -14.24 -25.14 5.52
C LEU A 592 -14.17 -26.54 4.90
N ASP A 593 -13.82 -27.52 5.72
CA ASP A 593 -13.81 -28.94 5.35
C ASP A 593 -15.22 -29.42 4.98
N GLY A 594 -15.35 -30.10 3.87
CA GLY A 594 -16.65 -30.58 3.35
C GLY A 594 -17.27 -29.68 2.28
N ASP A 595 -16.71 -28.48 2.04
CA ASP A 595 -17.18 -27.52 1.03
C ASP A 595 -16.47 -27.70 -0.35
N THR A 596 -15.85 -28.86 -0.60
CA THR A 596 -15.29 -29.18 -1.92
C THR A 596 -16.44 -29.22 -2.94
N PRO A 597 -16.36 -28.53 -4.07
CA PRO A 597 -17.32 -28.72 -5.16
C PRO A 597 -17.31 -30.20 -5.54
N ASN A 598 -18.49 -30.83 -5.61
CA ASN A 598 -18.59 -32.11 -6.30
C ASN A 598 -18.02 -31.88 -7.72
N GLN A 599 -16.99 -32.65 -8.05
CA GLN A 599 -16.36 -32.68 -9.38
C GLN A 599 -17.37 -33.01 -10.46
#